data_e3bf7639b8bc1fa97cc97f003b434c39
#
_entry.id   e3bf7639b8bc1fa97cc97f003b434c39
#
_cell.length_a   1.000
_cell.length_b   1.000
_cell.length_c   1.000
_cell.angle_alpha   90.00
_cell.angle_beta   90.00
_cell.angle_gamma   90.00
#
_symmetry.space_group_name_H-M   'P 1'
#
loop_
_entity.id
_entity.type
_entity.pdbx_description
1 polymer ?
#
loop_
_entity_poly.entity_id
_entity_poly.type
_entity_poly.pdbx_seq_one_letter_code
_entity_poly.pdbx_strand_id
1 'polypeptide(L)'
;AGMKVEERVIGNAYIYCEKEKAQILKNKVTGPSTQEYLSQFYEELESENRESLQDMEKMQSVDLSYWLPGDILQKADKMSMAHSLEVRVPFLDKEVFDFAAKLPKEAKIAAGTTKYIFRKAVSEFLPQETNERKKLGFPIPIRVWLRQDDWYQMVTDLFTSKEAEEFFHTEKLLQLLNDHKDKKADNSRKIWTVLTFLIWYDRFFTTCSK
;
A
#
# COMPACT_ATOMS: atom_id res chain seq x y z
N ALA A 1 8.60 15.90 13.42
CA ALA A 1 7.54 16.49 14.24
C ALA A 1 7.31 17.92 13.76
N GLY A 2 6.05 18.32 13.48
CA GLY A 2 5.69 19.69 13.05
C GLY A 2 5.10 19.82 11.64
N MET A 3 5.13 18.77 10.83
CA MET A 3 4.43 18.75 9.54
C MET A 3 2.94 18.44 9.75
N LYS A 4 2.09 19.11 9.00
CA LYS A 4 0.66 18.79 8.95
C LYS A 4 0.44 17.36 8.45
N VAL A 5 -0.73 16.79 8.77
CA VAL A 5 -1.05 15.42 8.34
C VAL A 5 -1.12 15.32 6.81
N GLU A 6 -1.63 16.33 6.15
CA GLU A 6 -1.78 16.43 4.70
C GLU A 6 -0.42 16.41 3.96
N GLU A 7 0.62 16.92 4.59
CA GLU A 7 1.98 16.90 4.04
C GLU A 7 2.72 15.59 4.33
N ARG A 8 2.35 14.90 5.40
CA ARG A 8 3.04 13.72 5.92
C ARG A 8 2.42 12.41 5.48
N VAL A 9 1.08 12.35 5.40
CA VAL A 9 0.34 11.12 5.11
C VAL A 9 -0.10 11.10 3.66
N ILE A 10 0.66 10.38 2.85
CA ILE A 10 0.42 10.17 1.42
C ILE A 10 0.05 8.72 1.10
N GLY A 11 -0.41 8.00 2.11
CA GLY A 11 -0.89 6.62 1.98
C GLY A 11 0.20 5.56 2.06
N ASN A 12 -0.24 4.33 2.21
CA ASN A 12 0.62 3.16 2.39
C ASN A 12 1.36 2.74 1.12
N ALA A 13 0.84 3.13 -0.05
CA ALA A 13 1.40 2.79 -1.35
C ALA A 13 2.53 3.71 -1.81
N TYR A 14 2.89 4.72 -1.04
CA TYR A 14 3.98 5.63 -1.38
C TYR A 14 5.34 4.96 -1.17
N ILE A 15 5.90 4.44 -2.26
CA ILE A 15 7.14 3.66 -2.26
C ILE A 15 8.33 4.49 -2.72
N TYR A 16 8.12 5.35 -3.73
CA TYR A 16 9.13 6.22 -4.31
C TYR A 16 8.75 7.68 -4.09
N CYS A 17 9.63 8.48 -3.52
CA CYS A 17 9.46 9.93 -3.53
C CYS A 17 9.74 10.50 -4.93
N GLU A 18 9.32 11.74 -5.20
CA GLU A 18 9.48 12.38 -6.53
C GLU A 18 10.94 12.41 -6.98
N LYS A 19 11.87 12.68 -6.06
CA LYS A 19 13.31 12.67 -6.36
C LYS A 19 13.81 11.29 -6.79
N GLU A 20 13.32 10.23 -6.16
CA GLU A 20 13.69 8.86 -6.50
C GLU A 20 13.05 8.42 -7.82
N LYS A 21 11.79 8.81 -8.07
CA LYS A 21 11.15 8.58 -9.39
C LYS A 21 11.96 9.21 -10.52
N ALA A 22 12.38 10.46 -10.36
CA ALA A 22 13.20 11.15 -11.34
C ALA A 22 14.57 10.50 -11.58
N GLN A 23 15.08 9.72 -10.65
CA GLN A 23 16.35 9.01 -10.81
C GLN A 23 16.23 7.68 -11.54
N ILE A 24 15.07 7.03 -11.45
CA ILE A 24 14.87 5.69 -12.05
C ILE A 24 14.10 5.73 -13.37
N LEU A 25 13.25 6.75 -13.59
CA LEU A 25 12.48 6.88 -14.84
C LEU A 25 13.28 7.63 -15.92
N LYS A 26 13.30 7.10 -17.14
CA LYS A 26 13.93 7.76 -18.29
C LYS A 26 13.15 8.98 -18.74
N ASN A 27 11.83 8.89 -18.74
CA ASN A 27 10.96 9.96 -19.19
C ASN A 27 10.44 10.76 -17.98
N LYS A 28 10.40 12.08 -18.14
CA LYS A 28 9.77 12.94 -17.15
C LYS A 28 8.28 12.59 -17.05
N VAL A 29 7.83 12.31 -15.84
CA VAL A 29 6.41 12.10 -15.58
C VAL A 29 5.67 13.42 -15.83
N THR A 30 4.66 13.38 -16.67
CA THR A 30 3.75 14.49 -16.96
C THR A 30 2.49 14.28 -16.13
N GLY A 31 2.12 15.26 -15.31
CA GLY A 31 0.96 15.17 -14.44
C GLY A 31 1.28 15.63 -13.02
N PRO A 32 0.27 15.71 -12.15
CA PRO A 32 0.47 16.14 -10.79
C PRO A 32 1.33 15.13 -10.01
N SER A 33 2.14 15.64 -9.11
CA SER A 33 2.85 14.81 -8.13
C SER A 33 1.85 14.11 -7.20
N THR A 34 2.29 13.07 -6.52
CA THR A 34 1.46 12.40 -5.51
C THR A 34 0.98 13.40 -4.43
N GLN A 35 1.83 14.35 -4.07
CA GLN A 35 1.51 15.37 -3.08
C GLN A 35 0.41 16.32 -3.59
N GLU A 36 0.53 16.82 -4.82
CA GLU A 36 -0.49 17.70 -5.43
C GLU A 36 -1.84 16.98 -5.55
N TYR A 37 -1.83 15.71 -5.99
CA TYR A 37 -3.04 14.91 -6.10
C TYR A 37 -3.74 14.70 -4.75
N LEU A 38 -2.98 14.41 -3.69
CA LEU A 38 -3.55 14.23 -2.36
C LEU A 38 -3.95 15.56 -1.70
N SER A 39 -3.27 16.67 -2.02
CA SER A 39 -3.69 18.00 -1.54
C SER A 39 -5.09 18.33 -2.03
N GLN A 40 -5.40 18.07 -3.29
CA GLN A 40 -6.75 18.24 -3.83
C GLN A 40 -7.79 17.39 -3.09
N PHE A 41 -7.46 16.12 -2.82
CA PHE A 41 -8.34 15.25 -2.04
C PHE A 41 -8.60 15.78 -0.63
N TYR A 42 -7.59 16.30 0.06
CA TYR A 42 -7.77 16.87 1.39
C TYR A 42 -8.60 18.16 1.36
N GLU A 43 -8.42 19.01 0.35
CA GLU A 43 -9.22 20.22 0.13
C GLU A 43 -10.71 19.88 -0.10
N GLU A 44 -10.99 18.90 -0.95
CA GLU A 44 -12.35 18.38 -1.20
C GLU A 44 -12.95 17.81 0.08
N LEU A 45 -12.22 16.97 0.80
CA LEU A 45 -12.63 16.36 2.05
C LEU A 45 -13.00 17.40 3.13
N GLU A 46 -12.21 18.47 3.25
CA GLU A 46 -12.49 19.57 4.18
C GLU A 46 -13.69 20.42 3.74
N SER A 47 -13.89 20.61 2.43
CA SER A 47 -15.01 21.39 1.92
C SER A 47 -16.37 20.68 2.12
N GLU A 48 -16.37 19.35 2.11
CA GLU A 48 -17.57 18.52 2.32
C GLU A 48 -17.97 18.38 3.79
N ASN A 49 -17.02 18.58 4.70
CA ASN A 49 -17.24 18.41 6.12
C ASN A 49 -17.53 19.75 6.80
N ARG A 50 -18.65 19.82 7.54
CA ARG A 50 -19.04 21.02 8.28
C ARG A 50 -18.18 21.32 9.50
N GLU A 51 -17.54 20.28 10.03
CA GLU A 51 -16.64 20.34 11.19
C GLU A 51 -15.22 20.03 10.77
N SER A 52 -14.23 20.65 11.42
CA SER A 52 -12.83 20.36 11.17
C SER A 52 -12.49 18.92 11.53
N LEU A 53 -12.05 18.15 10.54
CA LEU A 53 -11.62 16.76 10.74
C LEU A 53 -10.33 16.69 11.55
N GLN A 54 -10.27 15.72 12.46
CA GLN A 54 -9.04 15.43 13.19
C GLN A 54 -8.02 14.68 12.29
N ASP A 55 -6.75 14.77 12.64
CA ASP A 55 -5.65 14.10 11.92
C ASP A 55 -5.92 12.61 11.65
N MET A 56 -6.50 11.90 12.63
CA MET A 56 -6.84 10.48 12.48
C MET A 56 -7.90 10.24 11.41
N GLU A 57 -8.91 11.10 11.33
CA GLU A 57 -10.00 10.99 10.36
C GLU A 57 -9.49 11.28 8.95
N LYS A 58 -8.63 12.29 8.79
CA LYS A 58 -7.94 12.59 7.53
C LYS A 58 -7.10 11.41 7.04
N MET A 59 -6.31 10.79 7.92
CA MET A 59 -5.51 9.60 7.58
C MET A 59 -6.40 8.42 7.17
N GLN A 60 -7.49 8.17 7.90
CA GLN A 60 -8.43 7.11 7.58
C GLN A 60 -9.14 7.35 6.24
N SER A 61 -9.48 8.59 5.91
CA SER A 61 -10.12 8.95 4.65
C SER A 61 -9.25 8.64 3.45
N VAL A 62 -7.94 8.91 3.52
CA VAL A 62 -6.98 8.52 2.46
C VAL A 62 -6.92 7.00 2.30
N ASP A 63 -6.82 6.27 3.40
CA ASP A 63 -6.77 4.80 3.34
C ASP A 63 -8.07 4.20 2.80
N LEU A 64 -9.22 4.74 3.18
CA LEU A 64 -10.55 4.29 2.72
C LEU A 64 -10.80 4.61 1.25
N SER A 65 -10.29 5.74 0.75
CA SER A 65 -10.53 6.18 -0.63
C SER A 65 -9.57 5.58 -1.64
N TYR A 66 -8.34 5.28 -1.23
CA TYR A 66 -7.29 4.81 -2.16
C TYR A 66 -6.76 3.41 -1.83
N TRP A 67 -6.25 3.21 -0.61
CA TRP A 67 -5.61 1.96 -0.23
C TRP A 67 -6.58 0.79 -0.16
N LEU A 68 -7.70 0.99 0.51
CA LEU A 68 -8.69 -0.07 0.70
C LEU A 68 -9.29 -0.56 -0.62
N PRO A 69 -9.85 0.30 -1.49
CA PRO A 69 -10.41 -0.16 -2.77
C PRO A 69 -9.33 -0.56 -3.78
N GLY A 70 -8.25 0.21 -3.89
CA GLY A 70 -7.24 0.04 -4.94
C GLY A 70 -6.27 -1.14 -4.71
N ASP A 71 -6.06 -1.58 -3.47
CA ASP A 71 -5.18 -2.72 -3.16
C ASP A 71 -5.93 -3.83 -2.43
N ILE A 72 -6.47 -3.55 -1.25
CA ILE A 72 -6.96 -4.60 -0.34
C ILE A 72 -8.18 -5.32 -0.91
N LEU A 73 -9.22 -4.57 -1.29
CA LEU A 73 -10.46 -5.16 -1.80
C LEU A 73 -10.28 -5.75 -3.19
N GLN A 74 -9.57 -5.04 -4.07
CA GLN A 74 -9.28 -5.53 -5.42
C GLN A 74 -8.49 -6.84 -5.39
N LYS A 75 -7.48 -6.94 -4.54
CA LYS A 75 -6.70 -8.15 -4.37
C LYS A 75 -7.53 -9.28 -3.76
N ALA A 76 -8.30 -9.00 -2.70
CA ALA A 76 -9.17 -9.99 -2.07
C ALA A 76 -10.17 -10.56 -3.08
N ASP A 77 -10.85 -9.70 -3.84
CA ASP A 77 -11.82 -10.10 -4.85
C ASP A 77 -11.18 -10.92 -5.97
N LYS A 78 -10.15 -10.39 -6.63
CA LYS A 78 -9.50 -11.08 -7.76
C LYS A 78 -8.92 -12.44 -7.38
N MET A 79 -8.28 -12.53 -6.21
CA MET A 79 -7.67 -13.80 -5.78
C MET A 79 -8.72 -14.83 -5.36
N SER A 80 -9.76 -14.43 -4.66
CA SER A 80 -10.83 -15.33 -4.24
C SER A 80 -11.68 -15.77 -5.43
N MET A 81 -12.05 -14.85 -6.32
CA MET A 81 -12.85 -15.17 -7.50
C MET A 81 -12.09 -16.04 -8.52
N ALA A 82 -10.77 -15.94 -8.59
CA ALA A 82 -9.95 -16.86 -9.39
C ALA A 82 -10.10 -18.33 -8.94
N HIS A 83 -10.55 -18.54 -7.70
CA HIS A 83 -10.82 -19.87 -7.13
C HIS A 83 -12.31 -20.10 -6.84
N SER A 84 -13.19 -19.32 -7.46
CA SER A 84 -14.66 -19.39 -7.28
C SER A 84 -15.11 -19.28 -5.82
N LEU A 85 -14.35 -18.53 -5.01
CA LEU A 85 -14.66 -18.29 -3.60
C LEU A 85 -15.21 -16.87 -3.42
N GLU A 86 -16.45 -16.76 -2.95
CA GLU A 86 -17.04 -15.48 -2.60
C GLU A 86 -16.62 -15.05 -1.19
N VAL A 87 -15.99 -13.87 -1.08
CA VAL A 87 -15.55 -13.27 0.19
C VAL A 87 -16.46 -12.11 0.56
N ARG A 88 -16.94 -12.11 1.79
CA ARG A 88 -17.72 -11.00 2.37
C ARG A 88 -16.88 -10.26 3.40
N VAL A 89 -17.09 -8.94 3.48
CA VAL A 89 -16.33 -8.01 4.34
C VAL A 89 -17.29 -7.28 5.32
N PRO A 90 -17.74 -7.95 6.40
CA PRO A 90 -18.81 -7.45 7.26
C PRO A 90 -18.50 -6.11 7.94
N PHE A 91 -17.21 -5.75 8.11
CA PHE A 91 -16.83 -4.45 8.67
C PHE A 91 -16.96 -3.28 7.69
N LEU A 92 -17.23 -3.57 6.42
CA LEU A 92 -17.53 -2.56 5.38
C LEU A 92 -19.03 -2.52 5.05
N ASP A 93 -19.85 -3.27 5.77
CA ASP A 93 -21.29 -3.07 5.75
C ASP A 93 -21.62 -1.62 6.14
N LYS A 94 -22.55 -1.00 5.41
CA LYS A 94 -22.83 0.41 5.56
C LYS A 94 -23.27 0.78 6.97
N GLU A 95 -24.14 -0.02 7.59
CA GLU A 95 -24.63 0.25 8.94
C GLU A 95 -23.51 0.12 9.99
N VAL A 96 -22.66 -0.89 9.84
CA VAL A 96 -21.50 -1.09 10.71
C VAL A 96 -20.49 0.05 10.53
N PHE A 97 -20.26 0.48 9.31
CA PHE A 97 -19.35 1.56 9.00
C PHE A 97 -19.87 2.91 9.55
N ASP A 98 -21.13 3.24 9.29
CA ASP A 98 -21.77 4.47 9.77
C ASP A 98 -21.79 4.54 11.31
N PHE A 99 -21.97 3.40 11.99
CA PHE A 99 -21.85 3.32 13.43
C PHE A 99 -20.40 3.56 13.88
N ALA A 100 -19.43 2.88 13.28
CA ALA A 100 -18.02 2.99 13.63
C ALA A 100 -17.47 4.40 13.36
N ALA A 101 -17.94 5.08 12.31
CA ALA A 101 -17.55 6.45 11.99
C ALA A 101 -17.90 7.44 13.10
N LYS A 102 -19.05 7.26 13.75
CA LYS A 102 -19.55 8.11 14.84
C LYS A 102 -18.86 7.89 16.18
N LEU A 103 -18.07 6.82 16.32
CA LEU A 103 -17.37 6.55 17.57
C LEU A 103 -16.25 7.58 17.81
N PRO A 104 -16.10 8.07 19.06
CA PRO A 104 -15.03 8.98 19.41
C PRO A 104 -13.67 8.27 19.34
N LYS A 105 -12.60 9.04 19.19
CA LYS A 105 -11.22 8.54 19.04
C LYS A 105 -10.83 7.57 20.17
N GLU A 106 -11.24 7.86 21.39
CA GLU A 106 -10.92 7.05 22.59
C GLU A 106 -11.59 5.67 22.55
N ALA A 107 -12.71 5.53 21.85
CA ALA A 107 -13.34 4.25 21.59
C ALA A 107 -12.62 3.46 20.49
N LYS A 108 -11.99 4.15 19.55
CA LYS A 108 -11.23 3.53 18.45
C LYS A 108 -9.83 3.13 18.89
N ILE A 109 -9.13 4.01 19.63
CA ILE A 109 -7.73 3.83 20.06
C ILE A 109 -7.61 4.20 21.53
N ALA A 110 -7.34 3.22 22.38
CA ALA A 110 -7.08 3.42 23.81
C ALA A 110 -6.19 2.31 24.35
N ALA A 111 -5.59 2.52 25.51
CA ALA A 111 -4.75 1.55 26.21
C ALA A 111 -3.65 0.91 25.33
N GLY A 112 -3.07 1.67 24.42
CA GLY A 112 -2.01 1.20 23.50
C GLY A 112 -2.49 0.22 22.42
N THR A 113 -3.80 0.07 22.22
CA THR A 113 -4.36 -0.83 21.20
C THR A 113 -5.33 -0.10 20.26
N THR A 114 -5.46 -0.63 19.05
CA THR A 114 -6.47 -0.23 18.08
C THR A 114 -7.73 -1.09 18.19
N LYS A 115 -8.87 -0.62 17.65
CA LYS A 115 -10.17 -1.29 17.73
C LYS A 115 -10.61 -1.52 19.21
N TYR A 116 -10.28 -0.59 20.08
CA TYR A 116 -10.41 -0.77 21.52
C TYR A 116 -11.81 -1.21 21.97
N ILE A 117 -12.85 -0.44 21.61
CA ILE A 117 -14.22 -0.77 22.01
C ILE A 117 -14.71 -2.10 21.42
N PHE A 118 -14.30 -2.40 20.15
CA PHE A 118 -14.63 -3.67 19.52
C PHE A 118 -14.00 -4.85 20.27
N ARG A 119 -12.70 -4.77 20.60
CA ARG A 119 -12.01 -5.80 21.41
C ARG A 119 -12.69 -6.00 22.75
N LYS A 120 -13.10 -4.92 23.40
CA LYS A 120 -13.83 -4.99 24.66
C LYS A 120 -15.20 -5.65 24.49
N ALA A 121 -15.95 -5.32 23.45
CA ALA A 121 -17.27 -5.89 23.19
C ALA A 121 -17.19 -7.41 22.88
N VAL A 122 -16.17 -7.86 22.17
CA VAL A 122 -16.04 -9.28 21.78
C VAL A 122 -15.30 -10.13 22.83
N SER A 123 -14.79 -9.53 23.90
CA SER A 123 -14.03 -10.28 24.94
C SER A 123 -14.87 -11.33 25.67
N GLU A 124 -16.18 -11.18 25.69
CA GLU A 124 -17.09 -12.18 26.28
C GLU A 124 -17.37 -13.36 25.33
N PHE A 125 -17.10 -13.21 24.04
CA PHE A 125 -17.40 -14.19 23.00
C PHE A 125 -16.15 -14.90 22.45
N LEU A 126 -14.98 -14.31 22.63
CA LEU A 126 -13.73 -14.83 22.10
C LEU A 126 -12.82 -15.35 23.21
N PRO A 127 -12.04 -16.42 22.96
CA PRO A 127 -10.96 -16.82 23.85
C PRO A 127 -10.00 -15.65 24.13
N GLN A 128 -9.53 -15.54 25.37
CA GLN A 128 -8.65 -14.45 25.78
C GLN A 128 -7.42 -14.29 24.88
N GLU A 129 -6.78 -15.41 24.54
CA GLU A 129 -5.61 -15.43 23.63
C GLU A 129 -5.90 -14.77 22.26
N THR A 130 -7.09 -14.97 21.72
CA THR A 130 -7.52 -14.37 20.46
C THR A 130 -7.75 -12.87 20.62
N ASN A 131 -8.41 -12.47 21.69
CA ASN A 131 -8.73 -11.07 21.95
C ASN A 131 -7.49 -10.22 22.23
N GLU A 132 -6.52 -10.76 22.95
CA GLU A 132 -5.26 -10.06 23.31
C GLU A 132 -4.17 -10.18 22.25
N ARG A 133 -4.37 -10.99 21.22
CA ARG A 133 -3.38 -11.22 20.17
C ARG A 133 -3.00 -9.91 19.48
N LYS A 134 -1.69 -9.67 19.38
CA LYS A 134 -1.16 -8.54 18.61
C LYS A 134 -1.55 -8.69 17.14
N LYS A 135 -1.95 -7.57 16.51
CA LYS A 135 -2.21 -7.55 15.08
C LYS A 135 -0.94 -7.96 14.31
N LEU A 136 -1.03 -9.05 13.57
CA LEU A 136 -0.06 -9.44 12.56
C LEU A 136 -0.67 -9.11 11.20
N GLY A 137 0.13 -8.46 10.33
CA GLY A 137 -0.22 -8.33 8.92
C GLY A 137 -0.08 -9.67 8.20
N PHE A 138 -0.15 -9.67 6.88
CA PHE A 138 0.21 -10.81 6.03
C PHE A 138 1.67 -10.63 5.56
N PRO A 139 2.67 -10.97 6.37
CA PRO A 139 4.07 -10.76 6.01
C PRO A 139 4.45 -11.75 4.92
N ILE A 140 4.61 -11.25 3.70
CA ILE A 140 5.22 -12.00 2.61
C ILE A 140 6.73 -11.78 2.73
N PRO A 141 7.57 -12.82 2.73
CA PRO A 141 9.01 -12.69 2.94
C PRO A 141 9.77 -12.22 1.68
N ILE A 142 9.22 -11.27 0.92
CA ILE A 142 9.80 -10.71 -0.31
C ILE A 142 11.23 -10.23 -0.06
N ARG A 143 11.47 -9.60 1.08
CA ARG A 143 12.81 -9.15 1.48
C ARG A 143 13.82 -10.29 1.51
N VAL A 144 13.40 -11.49 1.90
CA VAL A 144 14.27 -12.68 1.97
C VAL A 144 14.40 -13.31 0.59
N TRP A 145 13.28 -13.45 -0.13
CA TRP A 145 13.28 -14.08 -1.45
C TRP A 145 14.17 -13.33 -2.45
N LEU A 146 14.07 -12.01 -2.52
CA LEU A 146 14.89 -11.19 -3.41
C LEU A 146 16.41 -11.27 -3.13
N ARG A 147 16.82 -11.92 -2.02
CA ARG A 147 18.24 -12.21 -1.71
C ARG A 147 18.67 -13.61 -2.11
N GLN A 148 17.74 -14.49 -2.47
CA GLN A 148 18.05 -15.83 -2.99
C GLN A 148 18.56 -15.73 -4.42
N ASP A 149 19.45 -16.61 -4.82
CA ASP A 149 20.11 -16.51 -6.12
C ASP A 149 19.15 -16.62 -7.30
N ASP A 150 18.18 -17.54 -7.23
CA ASP A 150 17.19 -17.74 -8.28
C ASP A 150 16.32 -16.49 -8.48
N TRP A 151 15.84 -15.89 -7.38
CA TRP A 151 15.05 -14.66 -7.42
C TRP A 151 15.89 -13.46 -7.89
N TYR A 152 17.11 -13.37 -7.40
CA TYR A 152 18.02 -12.31 -7.80
C TYR A 152 18.29 -12.37 -9.30
N GLN A 153 18.56 -13.58 -9.85
CA GLN A 153 18.80 -13.75 -11.29
C GLN A 153 17.56 -13.40 -12.11
N MET A 154 16.37 -13.92 -11.74
CA MET A 154 15.12 -13.60 -12.39
C MET A 154 14.85 -12.09 -12.44
N VAL A 155 15.07 -11.39 -11.34
CA VAL A 155 14.86 -9.92 -11.28
C VAL A 155 15.93 -9.20 -12.11
N THR A 156 17.17 -9.68 -12.13
CA THR A 156 18.25 -9.13 -12.96
C THR A 156 17.88 -9.21 -14.44
N ASP A 157 17.39 -10.37 -14.88
CA ASP A 157 16.98 -10.58 -16.29
C ASP A 157 15.84 -9.64 -16.70
N LEU A 158 14.86 -9.46 -15.80
CA LEU A 158 13.76 -8.51 -16.06
C LEU A 158 14.22 -7.05 -16.02
N PHE A 159 15.13 -6.68 -15.11
CA PHE A 159 15.63 -5.31 -15.00
C PHE A 159 16.57 -4.92 -16.14
N THR A 160 17.09 -5.90 -16.89
CA THR A 160 17.93 -5.70 -18.10
C THR A 160 17.17 -5.99 -19.39
N SER A 161 15.87 -6.22 -19.33
CA SER A 161 15.04 -6.45 -20.51
C SER A 161 14.87 -5.18 -21.35
N LYS A 162 14.46 -5.34 -22.61
CA LYS A 162 14.15 -4.22 -23.51
C LYS A 162 13.02 -3.35 -22.97
N GLU A 163 12.03 -3.97 -22.35
CA GLU A 163 10.90 -3.32 -21.71
C GLU A 163 11.36 -2.46 -20.53
N ALA A 164 12.29 -2.97 -19.72
CA ALA A 164 12.87 -2.17 -18.66
C ALA A 164 13.67 -0.99 -19.19
N GLU A 165 14.45 -1.19 -20.26
CA GLU A 165 15.20 -0.12 -20.91
C GLU A 165 14.32 0.99 -21.52
N GLU A 166 13.08 0.67 -21.89
CA GLU A 166 12.14 1.67 -22.40
C GLU A 166 11.76 2.70 -21.35
N PHE A 167 11.52 2.25 -20.11
CA PHE A 167 10.95 3.07 -19.03
C PHE A 167 11.96 3.55 -18.00
N PHE A 168 13.02 2.76 -17.78
CA PHE A 168 13.87 2.94 -16.60
C PHE A 168 15.36 3.07 -16.97
N HIS A 169 16.08 3.74 -16.09
CA HIS A 169 17.54 3.67 -16.01
C HIS A 169 17.94 2.35 -15.35
N THR A 170 18.21 1.33 -16.17
CA THR A 170 18.42 -0.06 -15.71
C THR A 170 19.60 -0.21 -14.76
N GLU A 171 20.66 0.60 -14.94
CA GLU A 171 21.79 0.65 -14.01
C GLU A 171 21.38 1.07 -12.59
N LYS A 172 20.36 1.92 -12.46
CA LYS A 172 19.82 2.31 -11.15
C LYS A 172 18.96 1.21 -10.53
N LEU A 173 18.22 0.48 -11.35
CA LEU A 173 17.45 -0.68 -10.88
C LEU A 173 18.39 -1.79 -10.38
N LEU A 174 19.45 -2.09 -11.12
CA LEU A 174 20.47 -3.06 -10.71
C LEU A 174 21.19 -2.62 -9.45
N GLN A 175 21.47 -1.32 -9.28
CA GLN A 175 22.04 -0.81 -8.04
C GLN A 175 21.12 -1.07 -6.84
N LEU A 176 19.81 -0.79 -6.96
CA LEU A 176 18.83 -1.09 -5.89
C LEU A 176 18.82 -2.58 -5.54
N LEU A 177 18.87 -3.45 -6.55
CA LEU A 177 18.87 -4.89 -6.38
C LEU A 177 20.15 -5.38 -5.69
N ASN A 178 21.31 -4.91 -6.13
CA ASN A 178 22.61 -5.25 -5.56
C ASN A 178 22.72 -4.81 -4.08
N ASP A 179 22.34 -3.57 -3.80
CA ASP A 179 22.36 -3.05 -2.42
C ASP A 179 21.41 -3.84 -1.50
N HIS A 180 20.30 -4.35 -2.06
CA HIS A 180 19.39 -5.23 -1.33
C HIS A 180 20.00 -6.62 -1.09
N LYS A 181 20.60 -7.23 -2.12
CA LYS A 181 21.30 -8.53 -2.06
C LYS A 181 22.41 -8.51 -1.02
N ASP A 182 23.24 -7.46 -1.06
CA ASP A 182 24.38 -7.26 -0.16
C ASP A 182 23.97 -6.80 1.26
N LYS A 183 22.68 -6.66 1.55
CA LYS A 183 22.15 -6.19 2.84
C LYS A 183 22.58 -4.75 3.21
N LYS A 184 23.02 -3.94 2.24
CA LYS A 184 23.35 -2.53 2.45
C LYS A 184 22.11 -1.68 2.71
N ALA A 185 20.98 -2.03 2.04
CA ALA A 185 19.69 -1.38 2.21
C ALA A 185 18.54 -2.38 2.04
N ASP A 186 17.38 -2.09 2.65
CA ASP A 186 16.15 -2.83 2.35
C ASP A 186 15.38 -2.11 1.23
N ASN A 187 15.64 -2.52 -0.01
CA ASN A 187 14.97 -2.02 -1.21
C ASN A 187 13.82 -2.93 -1.68
N SER A 188 13.40 -3.91 -0.87
CA SER A 188 12.44 -4.94 -1.29
C SER A 188 11.15 -4.38 -1.87
N ARG A 189 10.55 -3.37 -1.24
CA ARG A 189 9.32 -2.74 -1.76
C ARG A 189 9.54 -1.99 -3.07
N LYS A 190 10.68 -1.31 -3.22
CA LYS A 190 11.05 -0.60 -4.45
C LYS A 190 11.26 -1.54 -5.61
N ILE A 191 12.03 -2.61 -5.39
CA ILE A 191 12.27 -3.67 -6.36
C ILE A 191 10.94 -4.31 -6.76
N TRP A 192 10.10 -4.67 -5.79
CA TRP A 192 8.80 -5.29 -6.04
C TRP A 192 7.88 -4.41 -6.89
N THR A 193 7.85 -3.12 -6.65
CA THR A 193 7.02 -2.18 -7.44
C THR A 193 7.41 -2.18 -8.91
N VAL A 194 8.71 -2.10 -9.22
CA VAL A 194 9.18 -2.12 -10.61
C VAL A 194 9.00 -3.51 -11.23
N LEU A 195 9.31 -4.57 -10.49
CA LEU A 195 9.15 -5.96 -10.93
C LEU A 195 7.70 -6.25 -11.33
N THR A 196 6.73 -5.88 -10.50
CA THR A 196 5.31 -6.11 -10.81
C THR A 196 4.84 -5.30 -12.01
N PHE A 197 5.34 -4.08 -12.19
CA PHE A 197 5.07 -3.28 -13.38
C PHE A 197 5.60 -3.97 -14.64
N LEU A 198 6.84 -4.45 -14.64
CA LEU A 198 7.45 -5.10 -15.81
C LEU A 198 6.75 -6.41 -16.16
N ILE A 199 6.38 -7.23 -15.18
CA ILE A 199 5.59 -8.46 -15.39
C ILE A 199 4.23 -8.12 -15.99
N TRP A 200 3.56 -7.09 -15.47
CA TRP A 200 2.28 -6.64 -16.00
C TRP A 200 2.43 -6.14 -17.45
N TYR A 201 3.44 -5.31 -17.72
CA TYR A 201 3.68 -4.75 -19.05
C TYR A 201 3.97 -5.85 -20.07
N ASP A 202 4.84 -6.77 -19.75
CA ASP A 202 5.12 -7.93 -20.62
C ASP A 202 3.85 -8.72 -20.92
N ARG A 203 3.06 -9.02 -19.90
CA ARG A 203 1.83 -9.81 -20.04
C ARG A 203 0.80 -9.19 -20.95
N PHE A 204 0.59 -7.87 -20.87
CA PHE A 204 -0.51 -7.20 -21.55
C PHE A 204 -0.10 -6.49 -22.85
N PHE A 205 1.16 -6.12 -23.00
CA PHE A 205 1.62 -5.33 -24.15
C PHE A 205 2.65 -6.03 -25.04
N THR A 206 3.43 -6.96 -24.50
CA THR A 206 4.43 -7.69 -25.26
C THR A 206 3.92 -9.06 -25.69
N THR A 207 3.46 -9.87 -24.76
CA THR A 207 3.06 -11.27 -25.01
C THR A 207 1.71 -11.38 -25.73
N CYS A 208 0.76 -10.44 -25.51
CA CYS A 208 -0.55 -10.45 -26.17
C CYS A 208 -0.52 -9.95 -27.63
N SER A 209 0.61 -9.44 -28.12
CA SER A 209 0.77 -8.99 -29.51
C SER A 209 1.18 -10.11 -30.47
N LYS A 210 1.15 -11.35 -30.02
CA LYS A 210 1.32 -12.58 -30.81
C LYS A 210 0.03 -13.36 -30.81
#